data_2f45780edf7d070f0463303bbd1aba4a
#
_entry.id   2f45780edf7d070f0463303bbd1aba4a
#
_cell.length_a   1.000
_cell.length_b   1.000
_cell.length_c   1.000
_cell.angle_alpha   90.00
_cell.angle_beta   90.00
_cell.angle_gamma   90.00
#
_symmetry.space_group_name_H-M   'P 1'
#
loop_
_entity.id
_entity.type
_entity.pdbx_description
1 polymer ?
#
loop_
_entity_poly.entity_id
_entity_poly.type
_entity_poly.pdbx_seq_one_letter_code
_entity_poly.pdbx_strand_id
1 'polypeptide(L)'
;DGQINNNEVARIFVEWKKQANCVKGDDRKTLLNRNFIRMQERLAKLEELLKGIGGLKRFSEKYPQKAMLIIDKTLRFHQHRYNVVGKHLLYLDLDGFLHIYLRHVEELTIAGYYSERTKFQLDEKDVEITIKHVMKALNEEYQVFRDKYPDKQFRKYEDDAYYCNGDYYALRVEPDGRLIQFYKIGKG
;
A
#
# COMPACT_ATOMS: atom_id res chain seq x y z
N ASP A 1 0.79 27.45 1.56
CA ASP A 1 1.36 26.61 2.63
C ASP A 1 0.30 25.63 3.10
N GLY A 2 0.26 24.46 2.45
CA GLY A 2 -0.64 23.39 2.83
C GLY A 2 -0.18 22.77 4.14
N GLN A 3 -0.74 23.18 5.24
CA GLN A 3 -0.58 22.48 6.50
C GLN A 3 -1.33 21.14 6.39
N ILE A 4 -0.64 20.12 5.92
CA ILE A 4 -0.89 18.74 6.33
C ILE A 4 -0.91 18.80 7.85
N ASN A 5 -1.87 18.14 8.49
CA ASN A 5 -1.93 18.11 9.95
C ASN A 5 -0.53 17.77 10.51
N ASN A 6 0.19 18.81 10.90
CA ASN A 6 1.62 18.78 11.19
C ASN A 6 2.00 17.82 12.31
N ASN A 7 1.01 17.39 13.13
CA ASN A 7 1.28 16.58 14.30
C ASN A 7 1.73 15.15 13.95
N GLU A 8 1.12 14.48 12.98
CA GLU A 8 1.49 13.10 12.63
C GLU A 8 2.79 13.06 11.82
N VAL A 9 2.93 13.94 10.84
CA VAL A 9 4.18 14.08 10.08
C VAL A 9 5.33 14.49 11.02
N ALA A 10 5.08 15.43 11.92
CA ALA A 10 6.05 15.83 12.94
C ALA A 10 6.41 14.67 13.87
N ARG A 11 5.45 13.85 14.30
CA ARG A 11 5.69 12.68 15.15
C ARG A 11 6.58 11.65 14.47
N ILE A 12 6.31 11.33 13.21
CA ILE A 12 7.14 10.41 12.41
C ILE A 12 8.53 11.00 12.19
N PHE A 13 8.64 12.28 11.92
CA PHE A 13 9.93 12.96 11.78
C PHE A 13 10.75 12.96 13.08
N VAL A 14 10.09 13.15 14.23
CA VAL A 14 10.72 13.04 15.56
C VAL A 14 11.23 11.61 15.81
N GLU A 15 10.47 10.61 15.42
CA GLU A 15 10.88 9.20 15.51
C GLU A 15 12.11 8.91 14.64
N TRP A 16 12.12 9.35 13.40
CA TRP A 16 13.29 9.23 12.52
C TRP A 16 14.50 9.98 13.05
N LYS A 17 14.28 11.16 13.66
CA LYS A 17 15.33 11.94 14.31
C LYS A 17 15.91 11.22 15.52
N LYS A 18 15.09 10.53 16.32
CA LYS A 18 15.55 9.66 17.41
C LYS A 18 16.41 8.52 16.89
N GLN A 19 15.99 7.83 15.85
CA GLN A 19 16.78 6.77 15.20
C GLN A 19 18.13 7.31 14.69
N ALA A 20 18.13 8.49 14.07
CA ALA A 20 19.37 9.13 13.61
C ALA A 20 20.29 9.59 14.77
N ASN A 21 19.77 9.81 15.97
CA ASN A 21 20.59 10.15 17.14
C ASN A 21 21.48 8.99 17.61
N CYS A 22 21.19 7.76 17.21
CA CYS A 22 22.05 6.60 17.48
C CYS A 22 23.28 6.56 16.56
N VAL A 23 23.34 7.40 15.52
CA VAL A 23 24.43 7.47 14.53
C VAL A 23 25.26 8.73 14.79
N LYS A 24 26.60 8.60 14.79
CA LYS A 24 27.52 9.71 15.11
C LYS A 24 28.02 10.44 13.85
N GLY A 25 28.27 11.77 13.97
CA GLY A 25 28.99 12.56 12.99
C GLY A 25 28.23 12.82 11.67
N ASP A 26 28.97 12.83 10.56
CA ASP A 26 28.45 13.13 9.21
C ASP A 26 27.40 12.11 8.73
N ASP A 27 27.46 10.87 9.21
CA ASP A 27 26.48 9.85 8.88
C ASP A 27 25.08 10.21 9.39
N ARG A 28 24.98 10.88 10.54
CA ARG A 28 23.71 11.38 11.08
C ARG A 28 23.05 12.42 10.15
N LYS A 29 23.82 13.39 9.68
CA LYS A 29 23.31 14.43 8.77
C LYS A 29 22.85 13.81 7.46
N THR A 30 23.62 12.89 6.91
CA THR A 30 23.30 12.15 5.70
C THR A 30 22.02 11.33 5.87
N LEU A 31 21.87 10.64 7.00
CA LEU A 31 20.68 9.84 7.31
C LEU A 31 19.43 10.72 7.45
N LEU A 32 19.52 11.87 8.13
CA LEU A 32 18.41 12.82 8.26
C LEU A 32 17.98 13.38 6.92
N ASN A 33 18.92 13.77 6.07
CA ASN A 33 18.65 14.30 4.74
C ASN A 33 17.97 13.22 3.86
N ARG A 34 18.46 11.99 3.89
CA ARG A 34 17.88 10.86 3.15
C ARG A 34 16.45 10.58 3.61
N ASN A 35 16.19 10.57 4.90
CA ASN A 35 14.86 10.35 5.45
C ASN A 35 13.90 11.49 5.08
N PHE A 36 14.38 12.73 5.08
CA PHE A 36 13.58 13.88 4.65
C PHE A 36 13.20 13.81 3.17
N ILE A 37 14.16 13.53 2.29
CA ILE A 37 13.91 13.35 0.85
C ILE A 37 12.89 12.23 0.63
N ARG A 38 13.10 11.08 1.28
CA ARG A 38 12.18 9.94 1.20
C ARG A 38 10.77 10.28 1.65
N MET A 39 10.63 11.08 2.71
CA MET A 39 9.33 11.57 3.18
C MET A 39 8.65 12.43 2.11
N GLN A 40 9.38 13.38 1.52
CA GLN A 40 8.84 14.25 0.47
C GLN A 40 8.40 13.46 -0.78
N GLU A 41 9.22 12.51 -1.23
CA GLU A 41 8.88 11.64 -2.37
C GLU A 41 7.60 10.83 -2.13
N ARG A 42 7.44 10.29 -0.94
CA ARG A 42 6.25 9.52 -0.56
C ARG A 42 4.99 10.37 -0.48
N LEU A 43 5.08 11.56 0.10
CA LEU A 43 3.98 12.51 0.15
C LEU A 43 3.61 13.03 -1.24
N ALA A 44 4.58 13.24 -2.14
CA ALA A 44 4.32 13.61 -3.52
C ALA A 44 3.55 12.53 -4.29
N LYS A 45 3.84 11.25 -4.06
CA LYS A 45 3.05 10.13 -4.62
C LYS A 45 1.62 10.13 -4.11
N LEU A 46 1.43 10.33 -2.82
CA LEU A 46 0.09 10.42 -2.23
C LEU A 46 -0.69 11.61 -2.77
N GLU A 47 -0.05 12.78 -2.90
CA GLU A 47 -0.63 13.97 -3.52
C GLU A 47 -1.11 13.70 -4.94
N GLU A 48 -0.28 13.04 -5.76
CA GLU A 48 -0.63 12.67 -7.14
C GLU A 48 -1.90 11.80 -7.20
N LEU A 49 -1.99 10.79 -6.35
CA LEU A 49 -3.16 9.90 -6.29
C LEU A 49 -4.43 10.60 -5.81
N LEU A 50 -4.30 11.64 -4.98
CA LEU A 50 -5.42 12.40 -4.46
C LEU A 50 -5.83 13.62 -5.33
N LYS A 51 -5.13 13.88 -6.43
CA LYS A 51 -5.44 15.02 -7.34
C LYS A 51 -6.89 15.04 -7.79
N GLY A 52 -7.47 13.88 -8.09
CA GLY A 52 -8.85 13.76 -8.54
C GLY A 52 -9.90 14.26 -7.54
N ILE A 53 -9.54 14.36 -6.26
CA ILE A 53 -10.41 14.87 -5.18
C ILE A 53 -9.91 16.21 -4.61
N GLY A 54 -9.00 16.87 -5.32
CA GLY A 54 -8.48 18.20 -4.97
C GLY A 54 -7.19 18.21 -4.16
N GLY A 55 -6.45 17.07 -4.18
CA GLY A 55 -5.15 16.93 -3.53
C GLY A 55 -5.21 16.63 -2.04
N LEU A 56 -4.04 16.41 -1.44
CA LEU A 56 -3.90 16.01 -0.04
C LEU A 56 -4.42 17.09 0.92
N LYS A 57 -4.23 18.37 0.60
CA LYS A 57 -4.73 19.47 1.43
C LYS A 57 -6.25 19.41 1.57
N ARG A 58 -6.98 19.40 0.43
CA ARG A 58 -8.44 19.35 0.44
C ARG A 58 -8.97 18.06 1.05
N PHE A 59 -8.28 16.95 0.82
CA PHE A 59 -8.59 15.68 1.45
C PHE A 59 -8.46 15.75 2.97
N SER A 60 -7.37 16.35 3.48
CA SER A 60 -7.13 16.51 4.92
C SER A 60 -8.14 17.43 5.58
N GLU A 61 -8.57 18.50 4.92
CA GLU A 61 -9.60 19.40 5.40
C GLU A 61 -10.97 18.72 5.50
N LYS A 62 -11.30 17.89 4.51
CA LYS A 62 -12.61 17.22 4.44
C LYS A 62 -12.68 15.92 5.25
N TYR A 63 -11.57 15.18 5.33
CA TYR A 63 -11.50 13.88 5.98
C TYR A 63 -10.24 13.75 6.87
N PRO A 64 -10.15 14.54 7.97
CA PRO A 64 -8.91 14.64 8.74
C PRO A 64 -8.42 13.31 9.32
N GLN A 65 -9.33 12.47 9.82
CA GLN A 65 -8.95 11.16 10.38
C GLN A 65 -8.43 10.20 9.30
N LYS A 66 -9.09 10.16 8.13
CA LYS A 66 -8.64 9.34 6.98
C LYS A 66 -7.30 9.82 6.44
N ALA A 67 -7.11 11.14 6.40
CA ALA A 67 -5.84 11.73 5.98
C ALA A 67 -4.70 11.37 6.93
N MET A 68 -4.92 11.42 8.23
CA MET A 68 -3.95 10.99 9.23
C MET A 68 -3.57 9.52 9.03
N LEU A 69 -4.55 8.64 8.84
CA LEU A 69 -4.34 7.21 8.64
C LEU A 69 -3.50 6.96 7.38
N ILE A 70 -3.88 7.50 6.23
CA ILE A 70 -3.16 7.26 4.98
C ILE A 70 -1.75 7.88 4.96
N ILE A 71 -1.58 9.06 5.57
CA ILE A 71 -0.26 9.69 5.71
C ILE A 71 0.66 8.81 6.57
N ASP A 72 0.20 8.37 7.74
CA ASP A 72 0.97 7.49 8.62
C ASP A 72 1.38 6.21 7.89
N LYS A 73 0.43 5.53 7.26
CA LYS A 73 0.70 4.32 6.48
C LYS A 73 1.67 4.57 5.32
N THR A 74 1.54 5.67 4.60
CA THR A 74 2.43 6.06 3.50
C THR A 74 3.87 6.25 3.98
N LEU A 75 4.04 6.98 5.08
CA LEU A 75 5.35 7.31 5.62
C LEU A 75 6.05 6.12 6.27
N ARG A 76 5.29 5.22 6.90
CA ARG A 76 5.83 4.01 7.56
C ARG A 76 5.94 2.81 6.64
N PHE A 77 5.40 2.87 5.44
CA PHE A 77 5.40 1.75 4.52
C PHE A 77 6.81 1.21 4.25
N HIS A 78 6.95 -0.10 4.28
CA HIS A 78 8.13 -0.82 3.81
C HIS A 78 7.73 -1.77 2.68
N GLN A 79 8.53 -1.82 1.63
CA GLN A 79 8.29 -2.76 0.55
C GLN A 79 8.25 -4.20 1.09
N HIS A 80 7.19 -4.91 0.76
CA HIS A 80 7.02 -6.31 1.15
C HIS A 80 7.42 -7.23 0.01
N ARG A 81 8.30 -8.16 0.30
CA ARG A 81 8.59 -9.29 -0.57
C ARG A 81 7.91 -10.53 0.02
N TYR A 82 7.08 -11.19 -0.78
CA TYR A 82 6.25 -12.31 -0.31
C TYR A 82 6.88 -13.67 -0.54
N ASN A 83 7.80 -13.77 -1.50
CA ASN A 83 8.52 -15.00 -1.77
C ASN A 83 9.97 -14.90 -1.31
N VAL A 84 10.37 -15.83 -0.47
CA VAL A 84 11.77 -16.04 -0.07
C VAL A 84 12.45 -17.02 -1.03
N VAL A 85 11.67 -17.97 -1.57
CA VAL A 85 12.10 -19.01 -2.50
C VAL A 85 11.30 -18.86 -3.78
N GLY A 86 11.98 -18.99 -4.91
CA GLY A 86 11.40 -18.91 -6.23
C GLY A 86 12.20 -18.00 -7.18
N LYS A 87 12.09 -18.29 -8.46
CA LYS A 87 12.80 -17.59 -9.53
C LYS A 87 12.22 -16.20 -9.80
N HIS A 88 10.90 -16.10 -9.71
CA HIS A 88 10.16 -14.87 -10.03
C HIS A 88 9.81 -14.10 -8.78
N LEU A 89 10.12 -12.81 -8.79
CA LEU A 89 9.82 -11.89 -7.69
C LEU A 89 8.31 -11.72 -7.51
N LEU A 90 7.87 -11.65 -6.26
CA LEU A 90 6.49 -11.34 -5.86
C LEU A 90 6.53 -10.33 -4.72
N TYR A 91 6.04 -9.11 -4.97
CA TYR A 91 6.22 -8.00 -4.04
C TYR A 91 5.08 -6.98 -4.07
N LEU A 92 5.01 -6.19 -3.01
CA LEU A 92 4.15 -5.00 -2.89
C LEU A 92 5.05 -3.79 -2.64
N ASP A 93 5.01 -2.83 -3.53
CA ASP A 93 5.65 -1.52 -3.38
C ASP A 93 4.66 -0.46 -2.87
N LEU A 94 5.15 0.76 -2.68
CA LEU A 94 4.33 1.86 -2.19
C LEU A 94 3.17 2.19 -3.15
N ASP A 95 3.39 2.11 -4.45
CA ASP A 95 2.36 2.45 -5.45
C ASP A 95 1.23 1.42 -5.42
N GLY A 96 1.56 0.12 -5.40
CA GLY A 96 0.57 -0.96 -5.24
C GLY A 96 -0.16 -0.87 -3.91
N PHE A 97 0.58 -0.60 -2.83
CA PHE A 97 0.01 -0.41 -1.49
C PHE A 97 -1.01 0.74 -1.46
N LEU A 98 -0.64 1.92 -1.94
CA LEU A 98 -1.53 3.09 -1.95
C LEU A 98 -2.77 2.86 -2.82
N HIS A 99 -2.61 2.18 -3.96
CA HIS A 99 -3.74 1.82 -4.81
C HIS A 99 -4.74 0.92 -4.07
N ILE A 100 -4.26 -0.11 -3.38
CA ILE A 100 -5.09 -1.02 -2.59
C ILE A 100 -5.74 -0.26 -1.42
N TYR A 101 -4.96 0.50 -0.68
CA TYR A 101 -5.41 1.23 0.50
C TYR A 101 -6.50 2.26 0.19
N LEU A 102 -6.30 3.08 -0.84
CA LEU A 102 -7.27 4.13 -1.20
C LEU A 102 -8.56 3.58 -1.81
N ARG A 103 -8.54 2.39 -2.38
CA ARG A 103 -9.70 1.82 -3.09
C ARG A 103 -10.43 0.75 -2.31
N HIS A 104 -9.73 -0.01 -1.49
CA HIS A 104 -10.23 -1.27 -0.97
C HIS A 104 -10.20 -1.38 0.56
N VAL A 105 -9.74 -0.35 1.27
CA VAL A 105 -9.79 -0.30 2.73
C VAL A 105 -11.01 0.50 3.17
N GLU A 106 -11.86 -0.12 3.99
CA GLU A 106 -13.17 0.41 4.39
C GLU A 106 -13.06 1.79 5.06
N GLU A 107 -12.12 1.94 5.97
CA GLU A 107 -11.91 3.18 6.72
C GLU A 107 -11.47 4.36 5.83
N LEU A 108 -10.92 4.06 4.65
CA LEU A 108 -10.50 5.07 3.67
C LEU A 108 -11.52 5.34 2.58
N THR A 109 -12.64 4.60 2.54
CA THR A 109 -13.68 4.79 1.53
C THR A 109 -14.20 6.22 1.52
N ILE A 110 -14.19 6.83 0.34
CA ILE A 110 -14.67 8.19 0.10
C ILE A 110 -15.90 8.13 -0.79
N ALA A 111 -17.04 8.58 -0.26
CA ALA A 111 -18.30 8.58 -1.00
C ALA A 111 -18.18 9.35 -2.34
N GLY A 112 -18.65 8.74 -3.41
CA GLY A 112 -18.69 9.34 -4.75
C GLY A 112 -17.39 9.26 -5.55
N TYR A 113 -16.28 8.76 -5.00
CA TYR A 113 -15.02 8.66 -5.74
C TYR A 113 -14.53 7.22 -5.92
N TYR A 114 -14.48 6.43 -4.83
CA TYR A 114 -14.05 5.03 -4.86
C TYR A 114 -15.16 4.04 -4.54
N SER A 115 -16.21 4.46 -3.84
CA SER A 115 -17.28 3.60 -3.33
C SER A 115 -18.12 2.89 -4.41
N GLU A 116 -18.22 3.47 -5.60
CA GLU A 116 -19.00 2.89 -6.69
C GLU A 116 -18.34 1.66 -7.33
N ARG A 117 -17.05 1.46 -7.09
CA ARG A 117 -16.25 0.41 -7.74
C ARG A 117 -15.96 -0.80 -6.85
N THR A 118 -16.27 -0.73 -5.56
CA THR A 118 -15.87 -1.77 -4.61
C THR A 118 -17.02 -2.12 -3.68
N LYS A 119 -17.67 -3.25 -3.92
CA LYS A 119 -18.74 -3.77 -3.05
C LYS A 119 -18.22 -4.31 -1.72
N PHE A 120 -16.98 -4.80 -1.68
CA PHE A 120 -16.41 -5.50 -0.55
C PHE A 120 -15.04 -4.94 -0.23
N GLN A 121 -14.85 -4.54 1.01
CA GLN A 121 -13.68 -3.83 1.45
C GLN A 121 -12.89 -4.63 2.49
N LEU A 122 -11.61 -4.36 2.56
CA LEU A 122 -10.70 -4.93 3.53
C LEU A 122 -10.73 -4.10 4.81
N ASP A 123 -10.69 -4.75 5.96
CA ASP A 123 -10.46 -4.09 7.25
C ASP A 123 -9.03 -3.50 7.29
N GLU A 124 -8.90 -2.28 7.76
CA GLU A 124 -7.61 -1.59 7.84
C GLU A 124 -6.57 -2.35 8.65
N LYS A 125 -6.99 -2.97 9.75
CA LYS A 125 -6.09 -3.67 10.68
C LYS A 125 -5.55 -4.97 10.10
N ASP A 126 -6.33 -5.63 9.26
CA ASP A 126 -6.04 -6.98 8.77
C ASP A 126 -5.50 -7.00 7.33
N VAL A 127 -5.60 -5.90 6.58
CA VAL A 127 -5.29 -5.86 5.15
C VAL A 127 -3.88 -6.34 4.82
N GLU A 128 -2.87 -5.85 5.52
CA GLU A 128 -1.46 -6.23 5.26
C GLU A 128 -1.19 -7.70 5.62
N ILE A 129 -1.79 -8.18 6.71
CA ILE A 129 -1.68 -9.57 7.15
C ILE A 129 -2.36 -10.50 6.15
N THR A 130 -3.57 -10.15 5.70
CA THR A 130 -4.33 -10.91 4.71
C THR A 130 -3.60 -10.96 3.38
N ILE A 131 -3.10 -9.84 2.86
CA ILE A 131 -2.30 -9.82 1.64
C ILE A 131 -1.10 -10.75 1.79
N LYS A 132 -0.36 -10.66 2.88
CA LYS A 132 0.82 -11.50 3.15
C LYS A 132 0.48 -12.98 3.14
N HIS A 133 -0.62 -13.39 3.76
CA HIS A 133 -1.05 -14.79 3.79
C HIS A 133 -1.42 -15.30 2.40
N VAL A 134 -2.27 -14.57 1.69
CA VAL A 134 -2.72 -14.95 0.35
C VAL A 134 -1.55 -15.01 -0.63
N MET A 135 -0.67 -14.01 -0.64
CA MET A 135 0.46 -13.95 -1.56
C MET A 135 1.48 -15.05 -1.29
N LYS A 136 1.70 -15.43 -0.02
CA LYS A 136 2.57 -16.57 0.32
C LYS A 136 1.97 -17.90 -0.15
N ALA A 137 0.68 -18.10 0.06
CA ALA A 137 -0.01 -19.31 -0.33
C ALA A 137 -0.05 -19.48 -1.86
N LEU A 138 -0.19 -18.39 -2.61
CA LEU A 138 -0.21 -18.39 -4.08
C LEU A 138 1.20 -18.44 -4.72
N ASN A 139 2.28 -18.41 -3.94
CA ASN A 139 3.62 -18.29 -4.51
C ASN A 139 3.95 -19.43 -5.49
N GLU A 140 3.66 -20.68 -5.16
CA GLU A 140 3.95 -21.83 -6.04
C GLU A 140 3.19 -21.73 -7.37
N GLU A 141 1.90 -21.47 -7.30
CA GLU A 141 1.07 -21.27 -8.49
C GLU A 141 1.56 -20.09 -9.34
N TYR A 142 1.93 -18.99 -8.69
CA TYR A 142 2.51 -17.84 -9.36
C TYR A 142 3.83 -18.18 -10.07
N GLN A 143 4.73 -18.94 -9.46
CA GLN A 143 6.01 -19.33 -10.08
C GLN A 143 5.77 -20.15 -11.35
N VAL A 144 4.88 -21.16 -11.28
CA VAL A 144 4.51 -22.00 -12.44
C VAL A 144 3.85 -21.16 -13.54
N PHE A 145 2.94 -20.27 -13.17
CA PHE A 145 2.30 -19.37 -14.14
C PHE A 145 3.33 -18.47 -14.82
N ARG A 146 4.26 -17.89 -14.07
CA ARG A 146 5.27 -16.97 -14.60
C ARG A 146 6.29 -17.66 -15.52
N ASP A 147 6.67 -18.88 -15.22
CA ASP A 147 7.53 -19.69 -16.12
C ASP A 147 6.84 -19.94 -17.46
N LYS A 148 5.53 -20.17 -17.44
CA LYS A 148 4.75 -20.44 -18.66
C LYS A 148 4.36 -19.18 -19.43
N TYR A 149 4.11 -18.08 -18.72
CA TYR A 149 3.57 -16.83 -19.26
C TYR A 149 4.33 -15.61 -18.73
N PRO A 150 5.57 -15.36 -19.16
CA PRO A 150 6.46 -14.33 -18.60
C PRO A 150 5.91 -12.89 -18.73
N ASP A 151 5.15 -12.62 -19.81
CA ASP A 151 4.65 -11.28 -20.12
C ASP A 151 3.17 -11.05 -19.74
N LYS A 152 2.50 -12.07 -19.19
CA LYS A 152 1.07 -11.94 -18.82
C LYS A 152 0.92 -11.55 -17.35
N GLN A 153 -0.13 -10.78 -17.05
CA GLN A 153 -0.54 -10.54 -15.68
C GLN A 153 -1.06 -11.83 -15.03
N PHE A 154 -0.61 -12.12 -13.82
CA PHE A 154 -1.21 -13.16 -12.97
C PHE A 154 -2.47 -12.59 -12.30
N ARG A 155 -3.60 -13.25 -12.46
CA ARG A 155 -4.89 -12.76 -11.99
C ARG A 155 -5.67 -13.86 -11.28
N LYS A 156 -6.35 -13.47 -10.23
CA LYS A 156 -7.36 -14.27 -9.51
C LYS A 156 -8.58 -13.40 -9.31
N TYR A 157 -9.71 -13.73 -9.91
CA TYR A 157 -10.98 -13.00 -9.74
C TYR A 157 -12.17 -13.83 -10.21
N GLU A 158 -13.38 -13.40 -9.87
CA GLU A 158 -14.63 -14.09 -10.20
C GLU A 158 -14.61 -15.54 -9.71
N ASP A 159 -14.83 -16.51 -10.59
CA ASP A 159 -14.84 -17.94 -10.24
C ASP A 159 -13.47 -18.48 -9.82
N ASP A 160 -12.38 -17.82 -10.24
CA ASP A 160 -11.00 -18.16 -9.89
C ASP A 160 -10.45 -17.36 -8.69
N ALA A 161 -11.32 -16.62 -7.97
CA ALA A 161 -10.94 -15.91 -6.76
C ALA A 161 -10.37 -16.85 -5.70
N TYR A 162 -9.31 -16.39 -5.02
CA TYR A 162 -8.62 -17.22 -4.03
C TYR A 162 -9.37 -17.25 -2.71
N TYR A 163 -9.74 -18.46 -2.24
CA TYR A 163 -10.37 -18.66 -0.92
C TYR A 163 -9.33 -18.69 0.19
N CYS A 164 -9.53 -17.87 1.21
CA CYS A 164 -8.68 -17.84 2.40
C CYS A 164 -9.50 -17.42 3.63
N ASN A 165 -9.45 -18.22 4.68
CA ASN A 165 -10.06 -17.90 5.99
C ASN A 165 -11.53 -17.44 5.96
N GLY A 166 -12.36 -18.08 5.13
CA GLY A 166 -13.78 -17.77 5.04
C GLY A 166 -14.18 -16.76 3.97
N ASP A 167 -13.22 -16.09 3.35
CA ASP A 167 -13.45 -15.07 2.35
C ASP A 167 -12.77 -15.40 1.02
N TYR A 168 -13.25 -14.75 -0.04
CA TYR A 168 -12.64 -14.83 -1.37
C TYR A 168 -11.93 -13.53 -1.70
N TYR A 169 -10.76 -13.64 -2.30
CA TYR A 169 -9.92 -12.50 -2.66
C TYR A 169 -9.62 -12.48 -4.14
N ALA A 170 -9.81 -11.32 -4.74
CA ALA A 170 -9.35 -11.03 -6.09
C ALA A 170 -8.03 -10.27 -6.03
N LEU A 171 -7.14 -10.60 -6.95
CA LEU A 171 -5.83 -9.96 -7.04
C LEU A 171 -5.28 -9.92 -8.46
N ARG A 172 -4.34 -8.99 -8.69
CA ARG A 172 -3.62 -8.85 -9.93
C ARG A 172 -2.15 -8.52 -9.69
N VAL A 173 -1.28 -9.31 -10.30
CA VAL A 173 0.17 -9.16 -10.24
C VAL A 173 0.69 -8.88 -11.65
N GLU A 174 1.49 -7.82 -11.78
CA GLU A 174 2.13 -7.44 -13.03
C GLU A 174 3.24 -8.42 -13.44
N PRO A 175 3.70 -8.40 -14.72
CA PRO A 175 4.77 -9.26 -15.18
C PRO A 175 6.07 -9.16 -14.38
N ASP A 176 6.38 -7.99 -13.82
CA ASP A 176 7.54 -7.76 -12.97
C ASP A 176 7.40 -8.31 -11.53
N GLY A 177 6.23 -8.86 -11.18
CA GLY A 177 5.93 -9.43 -9.87
C GLY A 177 5.28 -8.47 -8.87
N ARG A 178 4.93 -7.26 -9.30
CA ARG A 178 4.28 -6.25 -8.47
C ARG A 178 2.80 -6.52 -8.28
N LEU A 179 2.36 -6.64 -7.03
CA LEU A 179 0.94 -6.68 -6.68
C LEU A 179 0.35 -5.27 -6.84
N ILE A 180 -0.63 -5.12 -7.74
CA ILE A 180 -1.26 -3.82 -8.04
C ILE A 180 -2.73 -3.76 -7.68
N GLN A 181 -3.37 -4.91 -7.41
CA GLN A 181 -4.77 -4.96 -7.02
C GLN A 181 -4.98 -6.11 -6.04
N PHE A 182 -5.73 -5.84 -4.98
CA PHE A 182 -6.14 -6.82 -3.99
C PHE A 182 -7.44 -6.35 -3.31
N TYR A 183 -8.47 -7.16 -3.35
CA TYR A 183 -9.74 -6.84 -2.70
C TYR A 183 -10.52 -8.10 -2.34
N LYS A 184 -11.42 -7.98 -1.38
CA LYS A 184 -12.31 -9.02 -0.94
C LYS A 184 -13.54 -9.10 -1.86
N ILE A 185 -13.95 -10.30 -2.22
CA ILE A 185 -15.16 -10.56 -3.00
C ILE A 185 -16.17 -11.25 -2.09
N GLY A 186 -17.41 -10.71 -2.02
CA GLY A 186 -18.52 -11.46 -1.49
C GLY A 186 -18.98 -12.48 -2.55
N LYS A 187 -18.96 -13.75 -2.23
CA LYS A 187 -19.78 -14.71 -2.96
C LYS A 187 -21.16 -14.66 -2.32
N GLY A 188 -22.13 -14.13 -3.09
CA GLY A 188 -23.53 -14.24 -2.78
C GLY A 188 -23.98 -15.70 -2.78
#